data_223c0c2f19f41c12bd48014417ca07ab
#
_entry.id   223c0c2f19f41c12bd48014417ca07ab
#
_cell.length_a   1.000
_cell.length_b   1.000
_cell.length_c   1.000
_cell.angle_alpha   90.00
_cell.angle_beta   90.00
_cell.angle_gamma   90.00
#
_symmetry.space_group_name_H-M   'P 1'
#
loop_
_entity.id
_entity.type
_entity.pdbx_description
1 polymer ?
#
loop_
_entity_poly.entity_id
_entity_poly.type
_entity_poly.pdbx_seq_one_letter_code
_entity_poly.pdbx_strand_id
1 'polypeptide(L)'
;MTVTEVGVMYVFCYKLFVQFKVVNATLLQYRYKRLYLAKIKLMKISKALPLTILAVGLYSCEPNEPVDPNDEEVITTLNVELQGVSSTATLSFQDIDGDGGDDPVITVDTLEANQTYSGSLTLFNESENPAEEITPEIFDEALDHQFFFTSTGASSFAYTDQDDDGNPVGLTFDLTTGDAGSESYTITLRHEPNKSATGVSQGDITNAGGETDIEVVFDVTIE
;
A
#
# COMPACT_ATOMS: atom_id res chain seq x y z
N MET A 1 -45.20 -2.47 -19.33
CA MET A 1 -44.30 -2.58 -18.18
C MET A 1 -44.20 -1.22 -17.56
N THR A 2 -44.62 -1.07 -16.32
CA THR A 2 -44.59 0.21 -15.60
C THR A 2 -43.21 0.41 -14.98
N VAL A 3 -42.81 1.67 -14.75
CA VAL A 3 -41.47 2.05 -14.19
C VAL A 3 -41.20 1.36 -12.83
N THR A 4 -42.23 0.98 -12.11
CA THR A 4 -42.19 0.25 -10.84
C THR A 4 -41.76 -1.23 -10.97
N GLU A 5 -42.08 -1.89 -12.09
CA GLU A 5 -41.69 -3.31 -12.30
C GLU A 5 -40.23 -3.46 -12.67
N VAL A 6 -39.63 -2.47 -13.35
CA VAL A 6 -38.19 -2.46 -13.68
C VAL A 6 -37.34 -2.25 -12.43
N GLY A 7 -37.79 -1.38 -11.51
CA GLY A 7 -37.06 -1.11 -10.25
C GLY A 7 -36.98 -2.33 -9.32
N VAL A 8 -38.07 -3.09 -9.23
CA VAL A 8 -38.13 -4.31 -8.38
C VAL A 8 -37.20 -5.41 -8.94
N MET A 9 -37.12 -5.53 -10.27
CA MET A 9 -36.28 -6.53 -10.93
C MET A 9 -34.79 -6.22 -10.76
N TYR A 10 -34.39 -4.93 -10.77
CA TYR A 10 -33.00 -4.52 -10.52
C TYR A 10 -32.55 -4.81 -9.07
N VAL A 11 -33.39 -4.52 -8.08
CA VAL A 11 -33.11 -4.80 -6.67
C VAL A 11 -33.00 -6.31 -6.42
N PHE A 12 -33.81 -7.12 -7.10
CA PHE A 12 -33.77 -8.59 -6.96
C PHE A 12 -32.50 -9.18 -7.59
N CYS A 13 -32.10 -8.73 -8.79
CA CYS A 13 -30.85 -9.14 -9.42
C CYS A 13 -29.62 -8.73 -8.61
N TYR A 14 -29.60 -7.52 -8.04
CA TYR A 14 -28.47 -7.05 -7.21
C TYR A 14 -28.33 -7.88 -5.93
N LYS A 15 -29.43 -8.16 -5.24
CA LYS A 15 -29.39 -9.04 -4.05
C LYS A 15 -28.95 -10.47 -4.37
N LEU A 16 -29.35 -11.02 -5.52
CA LEU A 16 -28.88 -12.34 -5.95
C LEU A 16 -27.36 -12.34 -6.27
N PHE A 17 -26.86 -11.27 -6.88
CA PHE A 17 -25.45 -11.15 -7.25
C PHE A 17 -24.54 -11.02 -6.02
N VAL A 18 -24.97 -10.25 -5.01
CA VAL A 18 -24.25 -10.11 -3.73
C VAL A 18 -24.24 -11.43 -2.96
N GLN A 19 -25.38 -12.12 -2.89
CA GLN A 19 -25.48 -13.44 -2.25
C GLN A 19 -24.58 -14.48 -2.94
N PHE A 20 -24.45 -14.43 -4.27
CA PHE A 20 -23.61 -15.36 -5.02
C PHE A 20 -22.09 -15.13 -4.78
N LYS A 21 -21.68 -13.86 -4.60
CA LYS A 21 -20.29 -13.52 -4.23
C LYS A 21 -19.95 -13.99 -2.81
N VAL A 22 -20.82 -13.79 -1.85
CA VAL A 22 -20.60 -14.21 -0.45
C VAL A 22 -20.52 -15.74 -0.33
N VAL A 23 -21.37 -16.49 -1.05
CA VAL A 23 -21.35 -17.97 -1.03
C VAL A 23 -20.07 -18.51 -1.67
N ASN A 24 -19.54 -17.87 -2.75
CA ASN A 24 -18.30 -18.31 -3.38
C ASN A 24 -17.06 -18.02 -2.51
N ALA A 25 -17.05 -16.90 -1.78
CA ALA A 25 -15.95 -16.58 -0.86
C ALA A 25 -15.87 -17.57 0.31
N THR A 26 -17.02 -17.93 0.90
CA THR A 26 -17.09 -18.94 1.99
C THR A 26 -16.72 -20.34 1.51
N LEU A 27 -17.09 -20.74 0.29
CA LEU A 27 -16.70 -22.02 -0.29
C LEU A 27 -15.20 -22.10 -0.60
N LEU A 28 -14.59 -20.99 -1.01
CA LEU A 28 -13.14 -20.91 -1.25
C LEU A 28 -12.36 -21.08 0.06
N GLN A 29 -12.77 -20.39 1.12
CA GLN A 29 -12.17 -20.49 2.45
C GLN A 29 -12.32 -21.90 3.04
N TYR A 30 -13.48 -22.55 2.81
CA TYR A 30 -13.69 -23.93 3.30
C TYR A 30 -12.82 -24.95 2.58
N ARG A 31 -12.58 -24.77 1.28
CA ARG A 31 -11.68 -25.60 0.48
C ARG A 31 -10.22 -25.42 0.89
N TYR A 32 -9.79 -24.19 1.18
CA TYR A 32 -8.43 -23.88 1.63
C TYR A 32 -8.14 -24.51 3.00
N LYS A 33 -9.07 -24.37 3.95
CA LYS A 33 -8.96 -24.97 5.28
C LYS A 33 -8.91 -26.51 5.25
N ARG A 34 -9.63 -27.13 4.32
CA ARG A 34 -9.65 -28.58 4.14
C ARG A 34 -8.34 -29.12 3.54
N LEU A 35 -7.73 -28.37 2.61
CA LEU A 35 -6.43 -28.68 2.03
C LEU A 35 -5.30 -28.51 3.05
N TYR A 36 -5.38 -27.50 3.89
CA TYR A 36 -4.39 -27.24 4.95
C TYR A 36 -4.41 -28.35 6.01
N LEU A 37 -5.60 -28.80 6.45
CA LEU A 37 -5.76 -29.89 7.41
C LEU A 37 -5.36 -31.26 6.83
N ALA A 38 -5.54 -31.47 5.53
CA ALA A 38 -5.07 -32.70 4.84
C ALA A 38 -3.54 -32.75 4.78
N LYS A 39 -2.86 -31.60 4.57
CA LYS A 39 -1.39 -31.52 4.56
C LYS A 39 -0.78 -31.83 5.93
N ILE A 40 -1.44 -31.40 7.01
CA ILE A 40 -0.99 -31.69 8.39
C ILE A 40 -1.16 -33.17 8.74
N LYS A 41 -2.16 -33.88 8.18
CA LYS A 41 -2.42 -35.26 8.46
C LYS A 41 -1.43 -36.23 7.75
N LEU A 42 -0.83 -35.77 6.63
CA LEU A 42 0.20 -36.55 5.90
C LEU A 42 1.59 -36.52 6.57
N MET A 43 1.85 -35.51 7.46
CA MET A 43 3.15 -35.39 8.12
C MET A 43 3.33 -36.27 9.39
N LYS A 44 2.33 -37.07 9.78
CA LYS A 44 2.37 -37.88 11.01
C LYS A 44 2.68 -39.36 10.83
N ILE A 45 3.03 -39.82 9.63
CA ILE A 45 3.35 -41.23 9.41
C ILE A 45 4.75 -41.34 8.78
N SER A 46 5.78 -41.39 9.61
CA SER A 46 7.01 -42.11 9.39
C SER A 46 7.95 -41.95 10.58
N LYS A 47 7.72 -42.71 11.63
CA LYS A 47 8.78 -43.06 12.61
C LYS A 47 9.02 -44.55 12.52
N ALA A 48 10.02 -44.95 11.76
CA ALA A 48 10.85 -46.14 12.02
C ALA A 48 11.87 -46.39 10.89
N LEU A 49 13.10 -46.43 11.26
CA LEU A 49 14.23 -47.25 10.84
C LEU A 49 15.45 -46.50 10.27
N PRO A 50 16.64 -47.13 10.27
CA PRO A 50 17.66 -46.90 11.28
C PRO A 50 18.94 -46.27 10.71
N LEU A 51 19.76 -45.84 11.65
CA LEU A 51 21.17 -45.49 11.60
C LEU A 51 22.00 -46.11 10.44
N THR A 52 22.42 -45.29 9.50
CA THR A 52 23.72 -45.45 8.82
C THR A 52 24.36 -44.06 8.65
N ILE A 53 25.50 -43.95 9.29
CA ILE A 53 26.44 -42.81 9.25
C ILE A 53 27.03 -42.73 7.84
N LEU A 54 26.94 -41.57 7.20
CA LEU A 54 27.99 -41.06 6.32
C LEU A 54 28.00 -39.54 6.31
N ALA A 55 29.09 -38.99 6.79
CA ALA A 55 29.39 -37.58 6.80
C ALA A 55 29.52 -37.04 5.37
N VAL A 56 28.70 -36.02 5.01
CA VAL A 56 29.02 -35.14 3.88
C VAL A 56 28.44 -33.75 4.17
N GLY A 57 29.35 -32.76 4.23
CA GLY A 57 29.07 -31.39 3.83
C GLY A 57 28.14 -30.58 4.73
N LEU A 58 28.73 -29.75 5.55
CA LEU A 58 28.10 -28.56 6.13
C LEU A 58 27.66 -27.63 4.97
N TYR A 59 26.45 -27.82 4.46
CA TYR A 59 25.71 -26.69 3.90
C TYR A 59 25.15 -25.94 5.10
N SER A 60 25.86 -24.89 5.48
CA SER A 60 25.30 -23.83 6.31
C SER A 60 24.18 -23.20 5.48
N CYS A 61 22.93 -23.64 5.67
CA CYS A 61 21.81 -22.75 5.54
C CYS A 61 21.96 -21.80 6.72
N GLU A 62 22.36 -20.58 6.48
CA GLU A 62 22.08 -19.50 7.42
C GLU A 62 20.56 -19.54 7.62
N PRO A 63 20.07 -19.71 8.86
CA PRO A 63 18.67 -19.47 9.11
C PRO A 63 18.41 -18.01 8.71
N ASN A 64 17.41 -17.76 7.86
CA ASN A 64 16.90 -16.42 7.71
C ASN A 64 16.69 -15.92 9.14
N GLU A 65 17.41 -14.86 9.52
CA GLU A 65 17.14 -14.18 10.76
C GLU A 65 15.65 -13.79 10.71
N PRO A 66 14.90 -13.95 11.80
CA PRO A 66 13.55 -13.40 11.83
C PRO A 66 13.71 -11.91 11.52
N VAL A 67 13.06 -11.43 10.46
CA VAL A 67 12.95 -10.00 10.21
C VAL A 67 12.37 -9.40 11.48
N ASP A 68 13.08 -8.46 12.09
CA ASP A 68 12.54 -7.72 13.24
C ASP A 68 11.37 -6.90 12.66
N PRO A 69 10.13 -7.06 13.15
CA PRO A 69 9.00 -6.30 12.64
C PRO A 69 9.09 -4.80 12.92
N ASN A 70 10.21 -4.31 13.39
CA ASN A 70 10.51 -2.91 13.69
C ASN A 70 11.74 -2.40 12.92
N ASP A 71 12.13 -3.05 11.84
CA ASP A 71 13.15 -2.51 10.93
C ASP A 71 12.50 -1.49 9.99
N GLU A 72 13.12 -0.30 9.84
CA GLU A 72 12.70 0.74 8.89
C GLU A 72 12.82 0.20 7.45
N GLU A 73 11.79 0.44 6.63
CA GLU A 73 11.79 0.00 5.25
C GLU A 73 12.79 0.81 4.40
N VAL A 74 13.62 0.11 3.64
CA VAL A 74 14.51 0.74 2.67
C VAL A 74 13.71 1.09 1.42
N ILE A 75 13.29 2.34 1.29
CA ILE A 75 12.52 2.84 0.16
C ILE A 75 13.41 3.71 -0.74
N THR A 76 13.72 3.22 -1.93
CA THR A 76 14.53 3.93 -2.93
C THR A 76 13.69 4.58 -4.02
N THR A 77 12.44 4.16 -4.18
CA THR A 77 11.55 4.64 -5.24
C THR A 77 10.13 4.82 -4.71
N LEU A 78 9.56 6.00 -4.96
CA LEU A 78 8.16 6.33 -4.71
C LEU A 78 7.52 6.79 -6.02
N ASN A 79 6.49 6.08 -6.46
CA ASN A 79 5.65 6.45 -7.60
C ASN A 79 4.26 6.84 -7.14
N VAL A 80 3.75 7.93 -7.68
CA VAL A 80 2.38 8.42 -7.49
C VAL A 80 1.68 8.33 -8.84
N GLU A 81 0.64 7.51 -8.93
CA GLU A 81 -0.23 7.45 -10.09
C GLU A 81 -1.51 8.25 -9.81
N LEU A 82 -1.84 9.19 -10.68
CA LEU A 82 -3.00 10.06 -10.58
C LEU A 82 -3.93 9.83 -11.78
N GLN A 83 -5.11 9.29 -11.51
CA GLN A 83 -6.13 9.03 -12.50
C GLN A 83 -7.25 10.07 -12.44
N GLY A 84 -7.26 10.99 -13.38
CA GLY A 84 -8.35 11.96 -13.60
C GLY A 84 -9.47 11.38 -14.47
N VAL A 85 -10.50 12.19 -14.74
CA VAL A 85 -11.63 11.79 -15.59
C VAL A 85 -11.21 11.60 -17.04
N SER A 86 -10.29 12.45 -17.53
CA SER A 86 -9.85 12.48 -18.93
C SER A 86 -8.33 12.38 -19.10
N SER A 87 -7.57 12.45 -18.03
CA SER A 87 -6.12 12.47 -18.03
C SER A 87 -5.54 11.57 -16.95
N THR A 88 -4.31 11.15 -17.15
CA THR A 88 -3.47 10.50 -16.14
C THR A 88 -2.22 11.33 -15.96
N ALA A 89 -1.69 11.35 -14.75
CA ALA A 89 -0.40 11.98 -14.45
C ALA A 89 0.39 11.11 -13.49
N THR A 90 1.71 11.22 -13.54
CA THR A 90 2.63 10.48 -12.68
C THR A 90 3.60 11.45 -12.02
N LEU A 91 3.85 11.23 -10.74
CA LEU A 91 4.99 11.83 -10.04
C LEU A 91 5.87 10.67 -9.58
N SER A 92 7.18 10.77 -9.81
CA SER A 92 8.14 9.72 -9.46
C SER A 92 9.37 10.31 -8.80
N PHE A 93 9.80 9.68 -7.74
CA PHE A 93 11.06 9.89 -7.05
C PHE A 93 11.86 8.60 -7.09
N GLN A 94 13.16 8.67 -7.39
CA GLN A 94 14.07 7.54 -7.35
C GLN A 94 15.43 7.99 -6.83
N ASP A 95 15.90 7.32 -5.78
CA ASP A 95 17.22 7.49 -5.17
C ASP A 95 17.75 6.10 -4.79
N ILE A 96 18.56 5.50 -5.64
CA ILE A 96 19.00 4.09 -5.50
C ILE A 96 20.16 3.95 -4.51
N ASP A 97 20.97 4.97 -4.36
CA ASP A 97 22.18 4.95 -3.53
C ASP A 97 22.05 5.72 -2.21
N GLY A 98 20.87 6.31 -1.97
CA GLY A 98 20.49 6.96 -0.72
C GLY A 98 21.24 8.25 -0.43
N ASP A 99 21.09 8.75 0.77
CA ASP A 99 21.67 10.00 1.23
C ASP A 99 23.18 10.09 1.02
N GLY A 100 23.62 11.08 0.21
CA GLY A 100 25.02 11.38 0.00
C GLY A 100 25.67 10.72 -1.22
N GLY A 101 24.85 10.03 -2.03
CA GLY A 101 25.22 9.52 -3.35
C GLY A 101 25.01 10.53 -4.49
N ASP A 102 24.48 10.06 -5.62
CA ASP A 102 24.02 10.92 -6.70
C ASP A 102 22.70 11.60 -6.29
N ASP A 103 22.39 12.78 -6.87
CA ASP A 103 21.12 13.46 -6.59
C ASP A 103 19.92 12.59 -7.03
N PRO A 104 18.80 12.57 -6.28
CA PRO A 104 17.62 11.81 -6.64
C PRO A 104 17.04 12.26 -8.00
N VAL A 105 16.49 11.32 -8.74
CA VAL A 105 15.76 11.61 -10.00
C VAL A 105 14.29 11.82 -9.68
N ILE A 106 13.81 13.05 -9.88
CA ILE A 106 12.39 13.42 -9.68
C ILE A 106 11.77 13.74 -11.03
N THR A 107 10.65 13.09 -11.34
CA THR A 107 9.85 13.34 -12.55
C THR A 107 8.43 13.69 -12.14
N VAL A 108 7.87 14.76 -12.72
CA VAL A 108 6.53 15.27 -12.38
C VAL A 108 5.80 15.64 -13.67
N ASP A 109 4.65 15.04 -13.91
CA ASP A 109 3.74 15.44 -14.97
C ASP A 109 2.95 16.69 -14.57
N THR A 110 2.53 17.48 -15.57
CA THR A 110 1.63 18.64 -15.36
C THR A 110 0.22 18.16 -15.04
N LEU A 111 -0.42 18.82 -14.06
CA LEU A 111 -1.79 18.52 -13.65
C LEU A 111 -2.79 19.52 -14.23
N GLU A 112 -4.02 19.06 -14.49
CA GLU A 112 -5.14 19.96 -14.87
C GLU A 112 -5.66 20.72 -13.65
N ALA A 113 -6.01 22.00 -13.83
CA ALA A 113 -6.56 22.85 -12.78
C ALA A 113 -8.01 22.46 -12.43
N ASN A 114 -8.36 22.61 -11.14
CA ASN A 114 -9.70 22.34 -10.63
C ASN A 114 -10.21 20.92 -10.95
N GLN A 115 -9.31 19.94 -10.95
CA GLN A 115 -9.59 18.54 -11.25
C GLN A 115 -9.45 17.69 -9.98
N THR A 116 -10.25 16.63 -9.90
CA THR A 116 -10.05 15.59 -8.88
C THR A 116 -9.44 14.35 -9.56
N TYR A 117 -8.36 13.86 -8.98
CA TYR A 117 -7.67 12.63 -9.36
C TYR A 117 -7.83 11.59 -8.26
N SER A 118 -8.07 10.33 -8.63
CA SER A 118 -7.84 9.21 -7.72
C SER A 118 -6.37 8.86 -7.77
N GLY A 119 -5.69 8.95 -6.64
CA GLY A 119 -4.27 8.71 -6.48
C GLY A 119 -3.96 7.37 -5.85
N SER A 120 -2.83 6.77 -6.24
CA SER A 120 -2.25 5.60 -5.60
C SER A 120 -0.74 5.69 -5.52
N LEU A 121 -0.16 5.12 -4.45
CA LEU A 121 1.28 5.06 -4.22
C LEU A 121 1.79 3.65 -4.50
N THR A 122 2.99 3.57 -5.07
CA THR A 122 3.75 2.33 -5.22
C THR A 122 5.20 2.59 -4.81
N LEU A 123 5.73 1.75 -3.93
CA LEU A 123 7.06 1.89 -3.35
C LEU A 123 7.93 0.69 -3.71
N PHE A 124 9.23 0.95 -3.94
CA PHE A 124 10.20 -0.09 -4.23
C PHE A 124 11.51 0.12 -3.49
N ASN A 125 12.16 -0.99 -3.16
CA ASN A 125 13.59 -1.07 -2.89
C ASN A 125 14.30 -1.58 -4.14
N GLU A 126 14.88 -0.69 -4.93
CA GLU A 126 15.62 -1.01 -6.16
C GLU A 126 17.12 -1.19 -5.90
N SER A 127 17.59 -1.06 -4.66
CA SER A 127 18.93 -1.46 -4.26
C SER A 127 19.12 -2.98 -4.28
N GLU A 128 18.02 -3.73 -4.24
CA GLU A 128 17.98 -5.19 -4.33
C GLU A 128 17.87 -5.68 -5.78
N ASN A 129 18.26 -6.95 -6.02
CA ASN A 129 18.15 -7.56 -7.34
C ASN A 129 17.59 -9.00 -7.25
N PRO A 130 16.35 -9.25 -7.69
CA PRO A 130 15.44 -8.28 -8.32
C PRO A 130 14.98 -7.19 -7.36
N ALA A 131 14.54 -6.03 -7.89
CA ALA A 131 13.91 -4.98 -7.10
C ALA A 131 12.73 -5.54 -6.30
N GLU A 132 12.59 -5.13 -5.06
CA GLU A 132 11.51 -5.51 -4.16
C GLU A 132 10.42 -4.45 -4.15
N GLU A 133 9.16 -4.87 -4.25
CA GLU A 133 8.03 -3.98 -4.08
C GLU A 133 7.64 -3.92 -2.61
N ILE A 134 7.80 -2.74 -1.98
CA ILE A 134 7.54 -2.51 -0.55
C ILE A 134 6.05 -2.19 -0.27
N THR A 135 5.28 -1.80 -1.28
CA THR A 135 3.85 -1.46 -1.12
C THR A 135 3.01 -2.52 -0.39
N PRO A 136 3.16 -3.84 -0.69
CA PRO A 136 2.43 -4.88 0.02
C PRO A 136 2.77 -4.97 1.50
N GLU A 137 4.02 -4.71 1.89
CA GLU A 137 4.49 -4.71 3.27
C GLU A 137 3.84 -3.57 4.05
N ILE A 138 3.89 -2.34 3.55
CA ILE A 138 3.19 -1.18 4.13
C ILE A 138 1.68 -1.47 4.30
N PHE A 139 1.07 -2.20 3.34
CA PHE A 139 -0.34 -2.56 3.44
C PHE A 139 -0.60 -3.63 4.51
N ASP A 140 0.27 -4.64 4.61
CA ASP A 140 0.15 -5.71 5.61
C ASP A 140 0.41 -5.17 7.03
N GLU A 141 1.23 -4.12 7.16
CA GLU A 141 1.57 -3.41 8.39
C GLU A 141 0.83 -2.05 8.50
N ALA A 142 -0.37 -1.97 7.94
CA ALA A 142 -1.15 -0.75 7.86
C ALA A 142 -1.42 -0.07 9.21
N LEU A 143 -1.41 -0.80 10.33
CA LEU A 143 -1.59 -0.24 11.68
C LEU A 143 -0.40 0.63 12.11
N ASP A 144 0.78 0.29 11.59
CA ASP A 144 2.05 0.90 11.97
C ASP A 144 2.54 1.93 10.93
N HIS A 145 1.81 2.12 9.82
CA HIS A 145 2.17 3.06 8.76
C HIS A 145 1.06 4.07 8.45
N GLN A 146 1.47 5.31 8.15
CA GLN A 146 0.56 6.33 7.59
C GLN A 146 1.32 7.31 6.71
N PHE A 147 0.81 7.51 5.49
CA PHE A 147 1.24 8.61 4.64
C PHE A 147 0.58 9.92 5.04
N PHE A 148 1.35 11.00 4.99
CA PHE A 148 0.89 12.36 5.17
C PHE A 148 1.15 13.16 3.91
N PHE A 149 0.19 13.99 3.54
CA PHE A 149 0.22 14.81 2.33
C PHE A 149 0.07 16.29 2.70
N THR A 150 0.93 17.14 2.16
CA THR A 150 0.77 18.59 2.27
C THR A 150 0.93 19.25 0.92
N SER A 151 0.25 20.39 0.71
CA SER A 151 0.43 21.28 -0.43
C SER A 151 0.78 22.68 0.04
N THR A 152 1.65 23.36 -0.71
CA THR A 152 1.95 24.79 -0.47
C THR A 152 0.91 25.72 -1.09
N GLY A 153 -0.02 25.19 -1.89
CA GLY A 153 -1.05 25.97 -2.58
C GLY A 153 -2.48 25.59 -2.19
N ALA A 154 -3.38 25.58 -3.16
CA ALA A 154 -4.81 25.36 -2.94
C ALA A 154 -5.23 23.88 -3.13
N SER A 155 -4.33 23.02 -3.59
CA SER A 155 -4.60 21.60 -3.73
C SER A 155 -4.82 20.94 -2.38
N SER A 156 -5.69 19.91 -2.37
CA SER A 156 -6.06 19.18 -1.15
C SER A 156 -6.08 17.67 -1.39
N PHE A 157 -5.74 16.92 -0.34
CA PHE A 157 -5.73 15.46 -0.33
C PHE A 157 -6.81 14.92 0.62
N ALA A 158 -7.41 13.81 0.24
CA ALA A 158 -8.37 13.07 1.06
C ALA A 158 -8.07 11.58 0.98
N TYR A 159 -7.92 10.93 2.12
CA TYR A 159 -7.67 9.48 2.18
C TYR A 159 -8.87 8.68 1.67
N THR A 160 -8.60 7.60 0.91
CA THR A 160 -9.62 6.67 0.41
C THR A 160 -9.44 5.25 0.90
N ASP A 161 -8.38 4.98 1.67
CA ASP A 161 -8.09 3.72 2.35
C ASP A 161 -8.12 3.86 3.88
N GLN A 162 -8.08 2.72 4.56
CA GLN A 162 -8.00 2.67 6.02
C GLN A 162 -7.43 1.33 6.49
N ASP A 163 -6.80 1.36 7.67
CA ASP A 163 -6.38 0.17 8.40
C ASP A 163 -7.56 -0.54 9.11
N ASP A 164 -7.25 -1.62 9.83
CA ASP A 164 -8.26 -2.42 10.54
C ASP A 164 -8.94 -1.65 11.70
N ASP A 165 -8.31 -0.60 12.22
CA ASP A 165 -8.85 0.28 13.28
C ASP A 165 -9.65 1.46 12.69
N GLY A 166 -9.68 1.61 11.35
CA GLY A 166 -10.41 2.64 10.63
C GLY A 166 -9.65 3.97 10.51
N ASN A 167 -8.34 3.98 10.79
CA ASN A 167 -7.49 5.13 10.51
C ASN A 167 -6.91 5.04 9.10
N PRO A 168 -6.55 6.17 8.47
CA PRO A 168 -5.96 6.15 7.13
C PRO A 168 -4.59 5.48 7.10
N VAL A 169 -4.27 4.88 5.95
CA VAL A 169 -2.92 4.46 5.58
C VAL A 169 -2.32 5.45 4.58
N GLY A 170 -3.09 5.83 3.55
CA GLY A 170 -2.73 6.80 2.54
C GLY A 170 -2.04 6.19 1.31
N LEU A 171 -2.10 4.87 1.12
CA LEU A 171 -1.68 4.23 -0.14
C LEU A 171 -2.61 4.60 -1.29
N THR A 172 -3.87 4.94 -0.98
CA THR A 172 -4.84 5.48 -1.92
C THR A 172 -5.51 6.74 -1.37
N PHE A 173 -5.73 7.72 -2.25
CA PHE A 173 -6.27 9.02 -1.88
C PHE A 173 -6.95 9.71 -3.07
N ASP A 174 -7.73 10.74 -2.81
CA ASP A 174 -8.18 11.69 -3.81
C ASP A 174 -7.35 12.98 -3.69
N LEU A 175 -6.82 13.47 -4.82
CA LEU A 175 -6.17 14.78 -4.95
C LEU A 175 -7.11 15.71 -5.71
N THR A 176 -7.49 16.83 -5.12
CA THR A 176 -8.19 17.91 -5.82
C THR A 176 -7.24 19.07 -6.01
N THR A 177 -6.93 19.41 -7.27
CA THR A 177 -6.06 20.52 -7.64
C THR A 177 -6.76 21.86 -7.50
N GLY A 178 -5.98 22.91 -7.18
CA GLY A 178 -6.44 24.29 -7.18
C GLY A 178 -6.47 24.92 -8.58
N ASP A 179 -6.45 26.26 -8.61
CA ASP A 179 -6.31 27.03 -9.84
C ASP A 179 -4.92 26.83 -10.48
N ALA A 180 -4.80 27.14 -11.77
CA ALA A 180 -3.53 27.07 -12.50
C ALA A 180 -2.42 27.85 -11.80
N GLY A 181 -1.25 27.24 -11.65
CA GLY A 181 -0.11 27.79 -10.92
C GLY A 181 0.97 26.77 -10.64
N SER A 182 1.86 27.07 -9.70
CA SER A 182 2.88 26.14 -9.21
C SER A 182 2.71 25.93 -7.72
N GLU A 183 2.78 24.68 -7.30
CA GLU A 183 2.69 24.25 -5.89
C GLU A 183 3.79 23.23 -5.62
N SER A 184 4.10 22.96 -4.35
CA SER A 184 4.92 21.82 -3.96
C SER A 184 4.08 20.88 -3.11
N TYR A 185 4.11 19.58 -3.46
CA TYR A 185 3.49 18.54 -2.66
C TYR A 185 4.56 17.82 -1.85
N THR A 186 4.38 17.74 -0.53
CA THR A 186 5.22 16.89 0.32
C THR A 186 4.45 15.63 0.68
N ILE A 187 5.07 14.48 0.42
CA ILE A 187 4.55 13.15 0.77
C ILE A 187 5.52 12.54 1.78
N THR A 188 5.03 12.23 2.97
CA THR A 188 5.83 11.67 4.07
C THR A 188 5.21 10.36 4.54
N LEU A 189 5.95 9.26 4.55
CA LEU A 189 5.58 8.03 5.24
C LEU A 189 6.12 8.07 6.67
N ARG A 190 5.26 7.77 7.64
CA ARG A 190 5.66 7.61 9.05
C ARG A 190 5.47 6.16 9.47
N HIS A 191 6.50 5.62 10.11
CA HIS A 191 6.49 4.36 10.83
C HIS A 191 6.08 4.59 12.29
N GLU A 192 5.24 3.71 12.82
CA GLU A 192 4.70 3.76 14.18
C GLU A 192 4.11 5.12 14.60
N PRO A 193 3.31 5.80 13.74
CA PRO A 193 2.67 7.04 14.15
C PRO A 193 1.56 6.77 15.17
N ASN A 194 1.39 7.69 16.10
CA ASN A 194 0.22 7.67 16.97
C ASN A 194 -1.03 8.15 16.22
N LYS A 195 -1.67 7.26 15.44
CA LYS A 195 -2.86 7.56 14.63
C LYS A 195 -4.06 8.05 15.45
N SER A 196 -4.09 7.75 16.76
CA SER A 196 -5.15 8.21 17.66
C SER A 196 -4.90 9.63 18.22
N ALA A 197 -3.72 10.22 17.99
CA ALA A 197 -3.44 11.58 18.43
C ALA A 197 -4.27 12.61 17.66
N THR A 198 -4.50 13.78 18.29
CA THR A 198 -5.34 14.82 17.72
C THR A 198 -4.82 15.28 16.35
N GLY A 199 -5.66 15.18 15.32
CA GLY A 199 -5.38 15.62 13.97
C GLY A 199 -4.73 14.56 13.07
N VAL A 200 -4.11 13.51 13.62
CA VAL A 200 -3.31 12.55 12.85
C VAL A 200 -4.15 11.78 11.84
N SER A 201 -5.26 11.22 12.25
CA SER A 201 -6.19 10.53 11.32
C SER A 201 -6.87 11.47 10.30
N GLN A 202 -6.70 12.79 10.45
CA GLN A 202 -7.13 13.79 9.47
C GLN A 202 -5.96 14.30 8.59
N GLY A 203 -4.75 13.73 8.74
CA GLY A 203 -3.59 14.08 7.95
C GLY A 203 -2.69 15.17 8.54
N ASP A 204 -2.91 15.58 9.80
CA ASP A 204 -1.99 16.49 10.50
C ASP A 204 -0.83 15.71 11.11
N ILE A 205 0.34 15.82 10.51
CA ILE A 205 1.56 15.14 10.96
C ILE A 205 2.10 15.66 12.30
N THR A 206 1.65 16.83 12.77
CA THR A 206 2.24 17.55 13.93
C THR A 206 2.31 16.70 15.20
N ASN A 207 1.32 15.87 15.44
CA ASN A 207 1.24 15.01 16.62
C ASN A 207 1.48 13.53 16.33
N ALA A 208 1.89 13.20 15.11
CA ALA A 208 2.00 11.80 14.69
C ALA A 208 3.07 11.04 15.49
N GLY A 209 4.22 11.68 15.78
CA GLY A 209 5.36 10.95 16.32
C GLY A 209 5.85 9.90 15.32
N GLY A 210 6.42 8.81 15.83
CA GLY A 210 7.01 7.78 14.99
C GLY A 210 8.26 8.24 14.25
N GLU A 211 8.77 7.41 13.34
CA GLU A 211 9.95 7.69 12.54
C GLU A 211 9.55 8.03 11.08
N THR A 212 10.46 8.53 10.28
CA THR A 212 10.18 8.86 8.87
C THR A 212 10.91 7.86 7.99
N ASP A 213 10.17 7.00 7.27
CA ASP A 213 10.75 6.07 6.33
C ASP A 213 11.15 6.78 5.02
N ILE A 214 10.29 7.67 4.55
CA ILE A 214 10.59 8.50 3.39
C ILE A 214 9.83 9.83 3.45
N GLU A 215 10.48 10.91 2.97
CA GLU A 215 9.86 12.21 2.71
C GLU A 215 10.30 12.73 1.35
N VAL A 216 9.35 13.02 0.47
CA VAL A 216 9.61 13.50 -0.88
C VAL A 216 8.84 14.79 -1.14
N VAL A 217 9.50 15.75 -1.77
CA VAL A 217 8.90 17.00 -2.25
C VAL A 217 8.82 17.00 -3.77
N PHE A 218 7.62 17.13 -4.32
CA PHE A 218 7.37 17.26 -5.75
C PHE A 218 6.97 18.71 -6.08
N ASP A 219 7.73 19.39 -6.94
CA ASP A 219 7.35 20.69 -7.49
C ASP A 219 6.41 20.50 -8.68
N VAL A 220 5.16 20.88 -8.52
CA VAL A 220 4.06 20.58 -9.44
C VAL A 220 3.63 21.82 -10.20
N THR A 221 3.37 21.67 -11.50
CA THR A 221 2.72 22.69 -12.34
C THR A 221 1.27 22.29 -12.60
N ILE A 222 0.34 23.22 -12.39
CA ILE A 222 -1.10 23.05 -12.62
C ILE A 222 -1.48 24.00 -13.77
N GLU A 223 -2.15 23.48 -14.82
CA GLU A 223 -2.57 24.22 -16.03
C GLU A 223 -4.08 24.10 -16.31
#